data_c4834c9f6e4e7c352bef651919493b7b
#
_entry.id   c4834c9f6e4e7c352bef651919493b7b
#
_cell.length_a   1.000
_cell.length_b   1.000
_cell.length_c   1.000
_cell.angle_alpha   90.00
_cell.angle_beta   90.00
_cell.angle_gamma   90.00
#
_symmetry.space_group_name_H-M   'P 1'
#
loop_
_entity.id
_entity.type
_entity.pdbx_description
1 polymer ?
#
loop_
_entity_poly.entity_id
_entity_poly.type
_entity_poly.pdbx_seq_one_letter_code
_entity_poly.pdbx_strand_id
1 'polypeptide(L)'
;HDANSPRASLIRGQVDINEQLFDDAIKVLQKIRDQDAVYVPESLETLSIAYQGSNQPSDAFRAYLSSCLEVTPSISIVLTIAASIRDELGDEAVAKFVANHLKKNPTIRGLTQLIDLHMDNTEGIAKENLSILRSFTEALVADKPAYRCNHCGFEGKKMRWYCPSCKDWSTIRPIFGLEGE
;
A
#
# COMPACT_ATOMS: atom_id res chain seq x y z
N HIS A 1 -12.56 2.68 -24.90
CA HIS A 1 -11.89 1.74 -23.97
C HIS A 1 -10.42 2.12 -23.94
N ASP A 2 -10.01 2.81 -22.89
CA ASP A 2 -8.60 3.14 -22.69
C ASP A 2 -7.92 1.93 -22.02
N ALA A 3 -7.15 1.17 -22.82
CA ALA A 3 -6.40 0.00 -22.37
C ALA A 3 -5.32 0.36 -21.33
N ASN A 4 -4.95 1.63 -21.23
CA ASN A 4 -3.96 2.17 -20.30
C ASN A 4 -4.57 2.77 -19.03
N SER A 5 -5.85 2.49 -18.73
CA SER A 5 -6.53 3.06 -17.56
C SER A 5 -6.35 2.17 -16.32
N PRO A 6 -5.60 2.61 -15.28
CA PRO A 6 -5.51 1.89 -14.00
C PRO A 6 -6.88 1.63 -13.36
N ARG A 7 -7.81 2.59 -13.52
CA ARG A 7 -9.20 2.43 -13.08
C ARG A 7 -9.89 1.24 -13.71
N ALA A 8 -9.76 1.08 -15.04
CA ALA A 8 -10.37 -0.05 -15.75
C ALA A 8 -9.77 -1.37 -15.29
N SER A 9 -8.46 -1.43 -15.06
CA SER A 9 -7.77 -2.60 -14.53
C SER A 9 -8.20 -2.95 -13.11
N LEU A 10 -8.36 -1.96 -12.22
CA LEU A 10 -8.87 -2.18 -10.85
C LEU A 10 -10.30 -2.71 -10.85
N ILE A 11 -11.20 -2.09 -11.64
CA ILE A 11 -12.59 -2.55 -11.72
C ILE A 11 -12.66 -3.98 -12.30
N ARG A 12 -11.90 -4.24 -13.38
CA ARG A 12 -11.87 -5.58 -14.00
C ARG A 12 -11.33 -6.62 -13.02
N GLY A 13 -10.22 -6.33 -12.32
CA GLY A 13 -9.66 -7.23 -11.31
C GLY A 13 -10.67 -7.57 -10.22
N GLN A 14 -11.46 -6.59 -9.75
CA GLN A 14 -12.51 -6.84 -8.77
C GLN A 14 -13.63 -7.72 -9.32
N VAL A 15 -14.02 -7.56 -10.59
CA VAL A 15 -15.01 -8.44 -11.25
C VAL A 15 -14.45 -9.85 -11.36
N ASP A 16 -13.22 -10.01 -11.84
CA ASP A 16 -12.58 -11.32 -12.01
C ASP A 16 -12.45 -12.07 -10.65
N ILE A 17 -12.17 -11.35 -9.54
CA ILE A 17 -12.20 -11.92 -8.18
C ILE A 17 -13.60 -12.44 -7.82
N ASN A 18 -14.64 -11.64 -8.06
CA ASN A 18 -16.03 -12.04 -7.76
C ASN A 18 -16.46 -13.27 -8.58
N GLU A 19 -15.91 -13.43 -9.77
CA GLU A 19 -16.12 -14.59 -10.67
C GLU A 19 -15.15 -15.75 -10.38
N GLN A 20 -14.27 -15.62 -9.36
CA GLN A 20 -13.22 -16.60 -9.00
C GLN A 20 -12.20 -16.86 -10.11
N LEU A 21 -12.02 -15.92 -11.03
CA LEU A 21 -11.05 -15.94 -12.11
C LEU A 21 -9.71 -15.33 -11.62
N PHE A 22 -9.10 -15.95 -10.62
CA PHE A 22 -7.95 -15.41 -9.89
C PHE A 22 -6.73 -15.13 -10.77
N ASP A 23 -6.39 -16.04 -11.68
CA ASP A 23 -5.26 -15.85 -12.59
C ASP A 23 -5.47 -14.70 -13.59
N ASP A 24 -6.71 -14.45 -14.01
CA ASP A 24 -7.04 -13.34 -14.90
C ASP A 24 -7.07 -12.02 -14.11
N ALA A 25 -7.54 -12.04 -12.85
CA ALA A 25 -7.43 -10.91 -11.93
C ALA A 25 -5.95 -10.50 -11.74
N ILE A 26 -5.05 -11.46 -11.48
CA ILE A 26 -3.62 -11.18 -11.34
C ILE A 26 -3.07 -10.51 -12.61
N LYS A 27 -3.32 -11.07 -13.79
CA LYS A 27 -2.81 -10.53 -15.07
C LYS A 27 -3.29 -9.09 -15.33
N VAL A 28 -4.57 -8.78 -15.01
CA VAL A 28 -5.11 -7.45 -15.27
C VAL A 28 -4.63 -6.43 -14.25
N LEU A 29 -4.50 -6.83 -12.97
CA LEU A 29 -4.05 -5.94 -11.90
C LEU A 29 -2.55 -5.63 -12.00
N GLN A 30 -1.73 -6.59 -12.45
CA GLN A 30 -0.30 -6.35 -12.66
C GLN A 30 -0.02 -5.28 -13.72
N LYS A 31 -0.92 -5.06 -14.70
CA LYS A 31 -0.78 -4.00 -15.72
C LYS A 31 -0.74 -2.60 -15.10
N ILE A 32 -1.30 -2.42 -13.88
CA ILE A 32 -1.35 -1.13 -13.20
C ILE A 32 0.05 -0.56 -13.01
N ARG A 33 1.05 -1.40 -12.72
CA ARG A 33 2.46 -0.97 -12.59
C ARG A 33 2.96 -0.24 -13.84
N ASP A 34 2.62 -0.73 -15.01
CA ASP A 34 3.08 -0.17 -16.30
C ASP A 34 2.13 0.94 -16.80
N GLN A 35 0.86 0.94 -16.40
CA GLN A 35 -0.11 1.97 -16.75
C GLN A 35 0.14 3.26 -15.94
N ASP A 36 0.20 3.16 -14.62
CA ASP A 36 0.56 4.23 -13.69
C ASP A 36 0.85 3.64 -12.30
N ALA A 37 2.14 3.46 -11.98
CA ALA A 37 2.60 2.78 -10.77
C ALA A 37 2.11 3.42 -9.45
N VAL A 38 1.73 4.69 -9.46
CA VAL A 38 1.20 5.37 -8.26
C VAL A 38 -0.12 4.77 -7.76
N TYR A 39 -0.85 4.02 -8.61
CA TYR A 39 -2.08 3.33 -8.23
C TYR A 39 -1.88 1.86 -7.83
N VAL A 40 -0.65 1.35 -7.81
CA VAL A 40 -0.37 -0.01 -7.31
C VAL A 40 -0.88 -0.21 -5.88
N PRO A 41 -0.71 0.74 -4.94
CA PRO A 41 -1.27 0.60 -3.59
C PRO A 41 -2.77 0.30 -3.55
N GLU A 42 -3.54 0.85 -4.49
CA GLU A 42 -4.99 0.62 -4.59
C GLU A 42 -5.36 -0.80 -5.04
N SER A 43 -4.41 -1.55 -5.60
CA SER A 43 -4.62 -2.92 -6.07
C SER A 43 -4.22 -3.99 -5.06
N LEU A 44 -3.51 -3.64 -3.97
CA LEU A 44 -2.85 -4.60 -3.08
C LEU A 44 -3.81 -5.59 -2.44
N GLU A 45 -4.96 -5.12 -1.95
CA GLU A 45 -5.97 -5.98 -1.33
C GLU A 45 -6.52 -6.99 -2.33
N THR A 46 -6.94 -6.52 -3.52
CA THR A 46 -7.48 -7.37 -4.58
C THR A 46 -6.42 -8.35 -5.11
N LEU A 47 -5.16 -7.90 -5.27
CA LEU A 47 -4.04 -8.77 -5.64
C LEU A 47 -3.76 -9.84 -4.58
N SER A 48 -3.79 -9.48 -3.30
CA SER A 48 -3.59 -10.45 -2.22
C SER A 48 -4.64 -11.57 -2.27
N ILE A 49 -5.93 -11.21 -2.44
CA ILE A 49 -7.00 -12.17 -2.60
C ILE A 49 -6.80 -13.05 -3.85
N ALA A 50 -6.40 -12.43 -4.97
CA ALA A 50 -6.16 -13.16 -6.23
C ALA A 50 -5.05 -14.20 -6.09
N TYR A 51 -3.91 -13.81 -5.48
CA TYR A 51 -2.80 -14.73 -5.26
C TYR A 51 -3.14 -15.85 -4.27
N GLN A 52 -3.92 -15.57 -3.23
CA GLN A 52 -4.40 -16.60 -2.29
C GLN A 52 -5.34 -17.62 -2.93
N GLY A 53 -6.18 -17.18 -3.89
CA GLY A 53 -7.10 -18.05 -4.61
C GLY A 53 -6.51 -18.74 -5.84
N SER A 54 -5.32 -18.33 -6.29
CA SER A 54 -4.66 -18.85 -7.48
C SER A 54 -3.73 -20.03 -7.17
N ASN A 55 -3.28 -20.72 -8.24
CA ASN A 55 -2.24 -21.74 -8.14
C ASN A 55 -0.82 -21.19 -8.37
N GLN A 56 -0.63 -19.88 -8.23
CA GLN A 56 0.68 -19.24 -8.39
C GLN A 56 1.61 -19.60 -7.22
N PRO A 57 2.94 -19.67 -7.44
CA PRO A 57 3.90 -19.88 -6.36
C PRO A 57 3.79 -18.81 -5.27
N SER A 58 3.97 -19.18 -4.01
CA SER A 58 3.82 -18.29 -2.86
C SER A 58 4.76 -17.08 -2.88
N ASP A 59 5.90 -17.19 -3.56
CA ASP A 59 6.88 -16.12 -3.73
C ASP A 59 6.60 -15.19 -4.93
N ALA A 60 5.72 -15.60 -5.87
CA ALA A 60 5.40 -14.80 -7.05
C ALA A 60 4.80 -13.43 -6.70
N PHE A 61 3.94 -13.37 -5.68
CA PHE A 61 3.38 -12.11 -5.20
C PHE A 61 4.46 -11.17 -4.65
N ARG A 62 5.37 -11.69 -3.81
CA ARG A 62 6.49 -10.92 -3.26
C ARG A 62 7.44 -10.41 -4.36
N ALA A 63 7.74 -11.26 -5.34
CA ALA A 63 8.56 -10.88 -6.48
C ALA A 63 7.94 -9.73 -7.28
N TYR A 64 6.63 -9.80 -7.56
CA TYR A 64 5.90 -8.72 -8.21
C TYR A 64 5.94 -7.43 -7.37
N LEU A 65 5.61 -7.48 -6.07
CA LEU A 65 5.62 -6.33 -5.19
C LEU A 65 7.01 -5.70 -5.07
N SER A 66 8.07 -6.52 -5.01
CA SER A 66 9.45 -6.04 -5.01
C SER A 66 9.79 -5.26 -6.27
N SER A 67 9.33 -5.75 -7.43
CA SER A 67 9.49 -5.04 -8.71
C SER A 67 8.72 -3.71 -8.76
N CYS A 68 7.58 -3.60 -8.05
CA CYS A 68 6.84 -2.35 -7.94
C CYS A 68 7.57 -1.32 -7.09
N LEU A 69 8.31 -1.73 -6.03
CA LEU A 69 9.11 -0.82 -5.21
C LEU A 69 10.28 -0.17 -5.96
N GLU A 70 10.73 -0.74 -7.09
CA GLU A 70 11.75 -0.13 -7.94
C GLU A 70 11.23 1.13 -8.66
N VAL A 71 9.92 1.23 -8.89
CA VAL A 71 9.27 2.31 -9.63
C VAL A 71 8.43 3.24 -8.76
N THR A 72 7.96 2.77 -7.60
CA THR A 72 7.18 3.59 -6.66
C THR A 72 7.52 3.25 -5.21
N PRO A 73 8.03 4.20 -4.39
CA PRO A 73 8.43 3.96 -3.01
C PRO A 73 7.22 3.99 -2.05
N SER A 74 6.24 3.10 -2.25
CA SER A 74 5.02 3.04 -1.44
C SER A 74 5.24 2.26 -0.15
N ILE A 75 4.85 2.87 0.99
CA ILE A 75 4.86 2.18 2.29
C ILE A 75 3.83 1.05 2.34
N SER A 76 2.69 1.19 1.66
CA SER A 76 1.68 0.13 1.58
C SER A 76 2.23 -1.13 0.93
N ILE A 77 3.03 -1.00 -0.14
CA ILE A 77 3.71 -2.15 -0.78
C ILE A 77 4.70 -2.80 0.21
N VAL A 78 5.51 -1.99 0.90
CA VAL A 78 6.48 -2.48 1.91
C VAL A 78 5.78 -3.26 3.01
N LEU A 79 4.67 -2.73 3.54
CA LEU A 79 3.91 -3.38 4.61
C LEU A 79 3.24 -4.69 4.13
N THR A 80 2.80 -4.74 2.87
CA THR A 80 2.25 -5.97 2.28
C THR A 80 3.32 -7.05 2.13
N ILE A 81 4.54 -6.69 1.68
CA ILE A 81 5.68 -7.62 1.67
C ILE A 81 6.02 -8.05 3.09
N ALA A 82 6.13 -7.11 4.03
CA ALA A 82 6.43 -7.38 5.43
C ALA A 82 5.46 -8.40 6.04
N ALA A 83 4.15 -8.23 5.82
CA ALA A 83 3.14 -9.17 6.26
C ALA A 83 3.33 -10.57 5.63
N SER A 84 3.71 -10.66 4.35
CA SER A 84 3.90 -11.94 3.65
C SER A 84 5.14 -12.73 4.09
N ILE A 85 6.14 -12.07 4.70
CA ILE A 85 7.38 -12.73 5.16
C ILE A 85 7.40 -12.98 6.68
N ARG A 86 6.41 -12.48 7.41
CA ARG A 86 6.38 -12.52 8.89
C ARG A 86 6.42 -13.93 9.42
N ASP A 87 5.60 -14.82 8.85
CA ASP A 87 5.50 -16.23 9.30
C ASP A 87 6.76 -17.04 8.98
N GLU A 88 7.50 -16.66 7.95
CA GLU A 88 8.72 -17.36 7.52
C GLU A 88 9.97 -16.86 8.27
N LEU A 89 10.08 -15.54 8.46
CA LEU A 89 11.32 -14.90 8.92
C LEU A 89 11.23 -14.29 10.32
N GLY A 90 10.02 -14.19 10.90
CA GLY A 90 9.76 -13.62 12.21
C GLY A 90 9.81 -12.08 12.27
N ASP A 91 9.38 -11.54 13.40
CA ASP A 91 9.18 -10.09 13.61
C ASP A 91 10.47 -9.28 13.51
N GLU A 92 11.62 -9.82 13.94
CA GLU A 92 12.91 -9.12 13.89
C GLU A 92 13.35 -8.84 12.43
N ALA A 93 13.22 -9.84 11.56
CA ALA A 93 13.55 -9.70 10.15
C ALA A 93 12.61 -8.72 9.46
N VAL A 94 11.30 -8.77 9.78
CA VAL A 94 10.29 -7.84 9.31
C VAL A 94 10.60 -6.40 9.75
N ALA A 95 10.91 -6.19 11.03
CA ALA A 95 11.26 -4.88 11.56
C ALA A 95 12.51 -4.31 10.86
N LYS A 96 13.54 -5.14 10.63
CA LYS A 96 14.74 -4.75 9.89
C LYS A 96 14.44 -4.38 8.44
N PHE A 97 13.57 -5.13 7.76
CA PHE A 97 13.14 -4.84 6.39
C PHE A 97 12.42 -3.49 6.32
N VAL A 98 11.42 -3.25 7.17
CA VAL A 98 10.68 -1.98 7.25
C VAL A 98 11.61 -0.82 7.59
N ALA A 99 12.47 -0.97 8.61
CA ALA A 99 13.44 0.05 9.01
C ALA A 99 14.41 0.43 7.89
N ASN A 100 14.89 -0.53 7.10
CA ASN A 100 15.78 -0.25 5.95
C ASN A 100 15.07 0.53 4.84
N HIS A 101 13.78 0.30 4.63
CA HIS A 101 13.00 1.11 3.70
C HIS A 101 12.81 2.54 4.22
N LEU A 102 12.43 2.69 5.51
CA LEU A 102 12.19 3.98 6.14
C LEU A 102 13.43 4.88 6.20
N LYS A 103 14.65 4.32 6.24
CA LYS A 103 15.89 5.11 6.15
C LYS A 103 16.01 5.87 4.82
N LYS A 104 15.43 5.34 3.74
CA LYS A 104 15.48 5.94 2.40
C LYS A 104 14.22 6.76 2.11
N ASN A 105 13.07 6.25 2.53
CA ASN A 105 11.74 6.81 2.27
C ASN A 105 10.98 6.90 3.60
N PRO A 106 11.25 7.92 4.43
CA PRO A 106 10.61 8.05 5.74
C PRO A 106 9.11 8.37 5.59
N THR A 107 8.27 7.60 6.27
CA THR A 107 6.83 7.85 6.38
C THR A 107 6.35 7.65 7.82
N ILE A 108 5.38 8.46 8.28
CA ILE A 108 4.83 8.35 9.63
C ILE A 108 4.09 7.02 9.78
N ARG A 109 3.37 6.57 8.74
CA ARG A 109 2.67 5.29 8.73
C ARG A 109 3.63 4.10 8.88
N GLY A 110 4.76 4.13 8.20
CA GLY A 110 5.80 3.11 8.35
C GLY A 110 6.46 3.13 9.73
N LEU A 111 6.66 4.34 10.30
CA LEU A 111 7.17 4.47 11.67
C LEU A 111 6.18 3.89 12.69
N THR A 112 4.89 4.16 12.55
CA THR A 112 3.84 3.57 13.41
C THR A 112 3.89 2.04 13.35
N GLN A 113 4.01 1.47 12.16
CA GLN A 113 4.12 0.01 12.00
C GLN A 113 5.40 -0.57 12.62
N LEU A 114 6.51 0.15 12.53
CA LEU A 114 7.75 -0.27 13.18
C LEU A 114 7.63 -0.24 14.71
N ILE A 115 6.94 0.74 15.26
CA ILE A 115 6.61 0.82 16.70
C ILE A 115 5.76 -0.39 17.09
N ASP A 116 4.70 -0.73 16.33
CA ASP A 116 3.81 -1.86 16.60
C ASP A 116 4.60 -3.18 16.66
N LEU A 117 5.49 -3.43 15.70
CA LEU A 117 6.35 -4.62 15.67
C LEU A 117 7.25 -4.74 16.92
N HIS A 118 7.76 -3.60 17.42
CA HIS A 118 8.56 -3.61 18.64
C HIS A 118 7.72 -3.73 19.91
N MET A 119 6.49 -3.19 19.94
CA MET A 119 5.58 -3.33 21.09
C MET A 119 5.15 -4.76 21.35
N ASP A 120 4.99 -5.57 20.29
CA ASP A 120 4.62 -6.99 20.41
C ASP A 120 5.69 -7.79 21.17
N ASN A 121 6.95 -7.37 21.10
CA ASN A 121 8.11 -8.05 21.68
C ASN A 121 8.73 -7.30 22.88
N THR A 122 8.03 -6.30 23.45
CA THR A 122 8.56 -5.46 24.53
C THR A 122 7.59 -5.43 25.71
N GLU A 123 8.13 -5.36 26.94
CA GLU A 123 7.35 -5.30 28.17
C GLU A 123 7.77 -4.12 29.07
N GLY A 124 6.96 -3.84 30.10
CA GLY A 124 7.25 -2.83 31.12
C GLY A 124 7.26 -1.39 30.60
N ILE A 125 8.07 -0.53 31.21
CA ILE A 125 8.17 0.89 30.90
C ILE A 125 8.51 1.16 29.42
N ALA A 126 9.30 0.30 28.80
CA ALA A 126 9.64 0.45 27.38
C ALA A 126 8.40 0.30 26.49
N LYS A 127 7.48 -0.62 26.79
CA LYS A 127 6.21 -0.77 26.09
C LYS A 127 5.30 0.46 26.27
N GLU A 128 5.25 1.01 27.48
CA GLU A 128 4.49 2.24 27.75
C GLU A 128 5.00 3.41 26.92
N ASN A 129 6.32 3.59 26.85
CA ASN A 129 6.93 4.63 26.04
C ASN A 129 6.63 4.45 24.54
N LEU A 130 6.70 3.22 24.02
CA LEU A 130 6.33 2.93 22.64
C LEU A 130 4.85 3.22 22.36
N SER A 131 3.96 2.90 23.31
CA SER A 131 2.52 3.23 23.19
C SER A 131 2.28 4.75 23.12
N ILE A 132 3.03 5.54 23.88
CA ILE A 132 2.98 7.02 23.80
C ILE A 132 3.45 7.49 22.43
N LEU A 133 4.58 7.00 21.94
CA LEU A 133 5.11 7.35 20.61
C LEU A 133 4.13 6.95 19.49
N ARG A 134 3.51 5.77 19.60
CA ARG A 134 2.47 5.33 18.69
C ARG A 134 1.29 6.31 18.63
N SER A 135 0.78 6.71 19.78
CA SER A 135 -0.33 7.67 19.86
C SER A 135 0.01 9.02 19.22
N PHE A 136 1.25 9.49 19.36
CA PHE A 136 1.71 10.72 18.70
C PHE A 136 1.81 10.55 17.17
N THR A 137 2.35 9.42 16.69
CA THR A 137 2.44 9.17 15.24
C THR A 137 1.05 9.08 14.60
N GLU A 138 0.08 8.45 15.27
CA GLU A 138 -1.31 8.40 14.82
C GLU A 138 -1.95 9.78 14.79
N ALA A 139 -1.76 10.59 15.83
CA ALA A 139 -2.28 11.95 15.88
C ALA A 139 -1.72 12.85 14.78
N LEU A 140 -0.45 12.68 14.40
CA LEU A 140 0.19 13.46 13.33
C LEU A 140 -0.47 13.24 11.96
N VAL A 141 -1.02 12.05 11.67
CA VAL A 141 -1.62 11.72 10.38
C VAL A 141 -3.15 11.68 10.40
N ALA A 142 -3.78 11.75 11.57
CA ALA A 142 -5.23 11.57 11.73
C ALA A 142 -6.07 12.50 10.84
N ASP A 143 -5.63 13.74 10.65
CA ASP A 143 -6.32 14.74 9.86
C ASP A 143 -5.67 15.00 8.49
N LYS A 144 -4.60 14.31 8.17
CA LYS A 144 -3.91 14.50 6.89
C LYS A 144 -4.66 13.84 5.72
N PRO A 145 -4.68 14.51 4.56
CA PRO A 145 -5.24 13.92 3.35
C PRO A 145 -4.31 12.81 2.83
N ALA A 146 -4.90 11.72 2.34
CA ALA A 146 -4.17 10.64 1.67
C ALA A 146 -4.12 10.83 0.15
N TYR A 147 -4.98 11.69 -0.41
CA TYR A 147 -5.13 11.90 -1.85
C TYR A 147 -5.23 13.38 -2.18
N ARG A 148 -4.68 13.75 -3.35
CA ARG A 148 -4.74 15.12 -3.88
C ARG A 148 -5.09 15.09 -5.36
N CYS A 149 -5.93 16.05 -5.79
CA CYS A 149 -6.21 16.27 -7.21
C CYS A 149 -5.07 17.06 -7.85
N ASN A 150 -4.45 16.52 -8.91
CA ASN A 150 -3.36 17.19 -9.63
C ASN A 150 -3.84 18.39 -10.47
N HIS A 151 -5.15 18.51 -10.74
CA HIS A 151 -5.70 19.63 -11.51
C HIS A 151 -6.03 20.83 -10.61
N CYS A 152 -6.82 20.62 -9.53
CA CYS A 152 -7.33 21.75 -8.73
C CYS A 152 -6.80 21.79 -7.28
N GLY A 153 -5.99 20.82 -6.87
CA GLY A 153 -5.46 20.74 -5.50
C GLY A 153 -6.46 20.24 -4.44
N PHE A 154 -7.67 19.80 -4.83
CA PHE A 154 -8.61 19.20 -3.88
C PHE A 154 -7.94 18.04 -3.12
N GLU A 155 -8.09 18.02 -1.81
CA GLU A 155 -7.53 16.98 -0.93
C GLU A 155 -8.62 16.15 -0.27
N GLY A 156 -8.34 14.85 -0.02
CA GLY A 156 -9.29 13.94 0.60
C GLY A 156 -8.64 12.72 1.23
N LYS A 157 -9.38 12.04 2.12
CA LYS A 157 -8.93 10.82 2.83
C LYS A 157 -9.22 9.52 2.08
N LYS A 158 -10.04 9.58 1.00
CA LYS A 158 -10.46 8.39 0.23
C LYS A 158 -10.18 8.59 -1.25
N MET A 159 -9.76 7.51 -1.93
CA MET A 159 -9.61 7.49 -3.38
C MET A 159 -10.94 7.79 -4.08
N ARG A 160 -10.89 8.66 -5.07
CA ARG A 160 -12.02 9.01 -5.94
C ARG A 160 -11.52 9.16 -7.37
N TRP A 161 -12.22 8.57 -8.32
CA TRP A 161 -11.88 8.71 -9.74
C TRP A 161 -12.43 10.01 -10.37
N TYR A 162 -13.42 10.62 -9.72
CA TYR A 162 -14.04 11.87 -10.12
C TYR A 162 -13.80 12.92 -9.05
N CYS A 163 -13.14 14.00 -9.39
CA CYS A 163 -12.85 15.06 -8.44
C CYS A 163 -14.13 15.83 -8.07
N PRO A 164 -14.51 15.93 -6.79
CA PRO A 164 -15.73 16.64 -6.40
C PRO A 164 -15.64 18.15 -6.59
N SER A 165 -14.43 18.71 -6.68
CA SER A 165 -14.19 20.15 -6.86
C SER A 165 -14.19 20.53 -8.35
N CYS A 166 -13.20 20.10 -9.13
CA CYS A 166 -13.06 20.50 -10.53
C CYS A 166 -13.87 19.64 -11.51
N LYS A 167 -14.48 18.55 -11.06
CA LYS A 167 -15.30 17.64 -11.87
C LYS A 167 -14.53 16.84 -12.93
N ASP A 168 -13.22 16.81 -12.87
CA ASP A 168 -12.39 16.02 -13.77
C ASP A 168 -12.23 14.57 -13.32
N TRP A 169 -12.05 13.68 -14.30
CA TRP A 169 -11.81 12.26 -14.09
C TRP A 169 -10.32 11.95 -14.00
N SER A 170 -9.99 10.94 -13.15
CA SER A 170 -8.63 10.37 -13.03
C SER A 170 -7.54 11.39 -12.64
N THR A 171 -7.92 12.48 -11.97
CA THR A 171 -7.00 13.53 -11.53
C THR A 171 -6.58 13.42 -10.07
N ILE A 172 -7.27 12.59 -9.28
CA ILE A 172 -6.95 12.36 -7.86
C ILE A 172 -5.91 11.25 -7.75
N ARG A 173 -4.82 11.54 -7.04
CA ARG A 173 -3.69 10.64 -6.85
C ARG A 173 -3.33 10.48 -5.38
N PRO A 174 -2.77 9.33 -4.96
CA PRO A 174 -2.16 9.18 -3.64
C PRO A 174 -1.09 10.24 -3.39
N ILE A 175 -1.01 10.72 -2.16
CA ILE A 175 0.06 11.60 -1.71
C ILE A 175 1.22 10.73 -1.25
N PHE A 176 2.42 10.96 -1.79
CA PHE A 176 3.65 10.29 -1.37
C PHE A 176 4.48 11.18 -0.43
N GLY A 177 5.31 10.56 0.40
CA GLY A 177 6.23 11.22 1.30
C GLY A 177 5.86 11.04 2.77
N LEU A 178 6.35 11.93 3.63
CA LEU A 178 6.34 11.74 5.09
C LEU A 178 4.94 11.42 5.67
N GLU A 179 3.90 12.11 5.20
CA GLU A 179 2.52 12.00 5.70
C GLU A 179 1.62 11.08 4.87
N GLY A 180 2.14 10.50 3.76
CA GLY A 180 1.40 9.69 2.80
C GLY A 180 1.98 8.29 2.59
N GLU A 181 1.98 7.85 1.30
CA GLU A 181 2.56 6.59 0.85
C GLU A 181 4.10 6.62 0.85
#